data_d5369e973456100247a31d86db6fb7bf
#
_entry.id   d5369e973456100247a31d86db6fb7bf
#
_cell.length_a   1.000
_cell.length_b   1.000
_cell.length_c   1.000
_cell.angle_alpha   90.00
_cell.angle_beta   90.00
_cell.angle_gamma   90.00
#
_symmetry.space_group_name_H-M   'P 1'
#
loop_
_entity.id
_entity.type
_entity.pdbx_description
1 polymer ?
#
loop_
_entity_poly.entity_id
_entity_poly.type
_entity_poly.pdbx_seq_one_letter_code
_entity_poly.pdbx_strand_id
1 'polypeptide(L)'
;MISKLEHPLEMLSTEEISLAYEIYKTSEGYDEATHFSQISLVEPSKEFLKDFKLGDPFERQVKLVGRDSSFDGGFEAKINLSNKTLNVERVSDSAQVQYTVQDIFTAMTLLKEHPDYQAAMKKRGITDMEKVQIDPWPAGGIVHEKIKQGHRALKGISFFKEEAGDNPYAKPINGVIGHVDLTLGEVVCVEDHGVDPIPDAKSNYDAASQKILRDELKEIKIAQPDGVGFSVDRNKISWEGWDVRVSLTPDEGVVLHELSLNDRPILFRAAMSDLSLIHISEPTRRYR
;
A
#
# COMPACT_ATOMS: atom_id res chain seq x y z
N MET A 1 3.22 -28.66 -9.73
CA MET A 1 3.10 -29.37 -8.45
C MET A 1 3.08 -28.29 -7.37
N ILE A 2 1.97 -28.14 -6.67
CA ILE A 2 1.87 -27.25 -5.49
C ILE A 2 2.88 -27.82 -4.48
N SER A 3 3.88 -27.05 -4.10
CA SER A 3 4.80 -27.46 -3.04
C SER A 3 3.98 -27.70 -1.78
N LYS A 4 4.04 -28.89 -1.22
CA LYS A 4 3.31 -29.21 0.00
C LYS A 4 3.75 -28.24 1.09
N LEU A 5 2.82 -27.42 1.58
CA LEU A 5 3.07 -26.55 2.73
C LEU A 5 3.44 -27.40 3.94
N GLU A 6 4.44 -26.96 4.68
CA GLU A 6 4.95 -27.69 5.86
C GLU A 6 4.63 -26.96 7.15
N HIS A 7 4.41 -25.65 7.08
CA HIS A 7 4.16 -24.85 8.26
C HIS A 7 2.98 -23.88 8.05
N PRO A 8 2.10 -23.72 9.05
CA PRO A 8 0.92 -22.85 8.92
C PRO A 8 1.23 -21.36 8.79
N LEU A 9 2.43 -20.90 9.15
CA LEU A 9 2.89 -19.51 8.98
C LEU A 9 3.64 -19.26 7.65
N GLU A 10 3.68 -20.22 6.73
CA GLU A 10 4.21 -19.94 5.39
C GLU A 10 3.32 -18.91 4.70
N MET A 11 3.94 -18.00 3.92
CA MET A 11 3.19 -17.00 3.14
C MET A 11 2.19 -17.67 2.19
N LEU A 12 1.13 -16.96 1.85
CA LEU A 12 0.17 -17.46 0.86
C LEU A 12 0.83 -17.68 -0.49
N SER A 13 0.58 -18.83 -1.08
CA SER A 13 0.98 -19.10 -2.46
C SER A 13 0.04 -18.42 -3.46
N THR A 14 0.50 -18.29 -4.71
CA THR A 14 -0.32 -17.77 -5.82
C THR A 14 -1.60 -18.59 -5.99
N GLU A 15 -1.50 -19.92 -5.82
CA GLU A 15 -2.63 -20.83 -5.94
C GLU A 15 -3.63 -20.63 -4.81
N GLU A 16 -3.16 -20.40 -3.57
CA GLU A 16 -4.03 -20.10 -2.43
C GLU A 16 -4.75 -18.77 -2.61
N ILE A 17 -4.05 -17.74 -3.09
CA ILE A 17 -4.64 -16.43 -3.41
C ILE A 17 -5.70 -16.59 -4.52
N SER A 18 -5.36 -17.30 -5.59
CA SER A 18 -6.28 -17.54 -6.69
C SER A 18 -7.53 -18.32 -6.25
N LEU A 19 -7.33 -19.34 -5.40
CA LEU A 19 -8.44 -20.12 -4.87
C LEU A 19 -9.35 -19.27 -3.96
N ALA A 20 -8.78 -18.44 -3.12
CA ALA A 20 -9.54 -17.51 -2.28
C ALA A 20 -10.39 -16.55 -3.12
N TYR A 21 -9.80 -15.99 -4.19
CA TYR A 21 -10.52 -15.15 -5.13
C TYR A 21 -11.68 -15.89 -5.82
N GLU A 22 -11.45 -17.10 -6.33
CA GLU A 22 -12.50 -17.90 -6.97
C GLU A 22 -13.63 -18.28 -5.98
N ILE A 23 -13.31 -18.55 -4.72
CA ILE A 23 -14.34 -18.78 -3.70
C ILE A 23 -15.16 -17.51 -3.45
N TYR A 24 -14.50 -16.33 -3.34
CA TYR A 24 -15.22 -15.07 -3.14
C TYR A 24 -16.14 -14.74 -4.31
N LYS A 25 -15.75 -15.03 -5.54
CA LYS A 25 -16.58 -14.82 -6.74
C LYS A 25 -17.94 -15.54 -6.70
N THR A 26 -18.07 -16.56 -5.88
CA THR A 26 -19.36 -17.27 -5.69
C THR A 26 -20.27 -16.58 -4.68
N SER A 27 -19.83 -15.52 -4.02
CA SER A 27 -20.64 -14.77 -3.05
C SER A 27 -21.69 -13.89 -3.75
N GLU A 28 -22.82 -13.67 -3.09
CA GLU A 28 -23.86 -12.77 -3.57
C GLU A 28 -23.41 -11.30 -3.69
N GLY A 29 -22.33 -10.92 -2.98
CA GLY A 29 -21.79 -9.57 -3.00
C GLY A 29 -20.75 -9.32 -4.08
N TYR A 30 -20.35 -10.34 -4.87
CA TYR A 30 -19.39 -10.17 -5.92
C TYR A 30 -20.02 -9.53 -7.17
N ASP A 31 -19.35 -8.51 -7.71
CA ASP A 31 -19.67 -7.90 -9.00
C ASP A 31 -18.38 -7.45 -9.73
N GLU A 32 -18.52 -6.89 -10.94
CA GLU A 32 -17.39 -6.41 -11.74
C GLU A 32 -16.67 -5.19 -11.11
N ALA A 33 -17.33 -4.48 -10.21
CA ALA A 33 -16.74 -3.36 -9.46
C ALA A 33 -16.06 -3.79 -8.16
N THR A 34 -16.05 -5.10 -7.86
CA THR A 34 -15.38 -5.63 -6.68
C THR A 34 -13.87 -5.44 -6.78
N HIS A 35 -13.30 -4.75 -5.80
CA HIS A 35 -11.87 -4.52 -5.68
C HIS A 35 -11.38 -4.96 -4.30
N PHE A 36 -10.25 -5.67 -4.30
CA PHE A 36 -9.56 -6.05 -3.07
C PHE A 36 -8.40 -5.11 -2.80
N SER A 37 -8.41 -4.47 -1.65
CA SER A 37 -7.29 -3.65 -1.17
C SER A 37 -6.25 -4.48 -0.44
N GLN A 38 -6.66 -5.66 0.07
CA GLN A 38 -5.78 -6.52 0.86
C GLN A 38 -6.17 -7.98 0.71
N ILE A 39 -5.15 -8.83 0.59
CA ILE A 39 -5.25 -10.29 0.67
C ILE A 39 -4.15 -10.75 1.62
N SER A 40 -4.49 -11.41 2.70
CA SER A 40 -3.53 -11.82 3.72
C SER A 40 -3.87 -13.17 4.33
N LEU A 41 -2.85 -13.85 4.86
CA LEU A 41 -3.01 -15.04 5.67
C LEU A 41 -3.71 -14.67 6.98
N VAL A 42 -4.71 -15.43 7.39
CA VAL A 42 -5.18 -15.43 8.77
C VAL A 42 -4.22 -16.30 9.57
N GLU A 43 -3.37 -15.66 10.36
CA GLU A 43 -2.39 -16.38 11.18
C GLU A 43 -3.10 -17.27 12.19
N PRO A 44 -2.62 -18.53 12.39
CA PRO A 44 -3.12 -19.39 13.45
C PRO A 44 -2.93 -18.78 14.83
N SER A 45 -3.73 -19.23 15.81
CA SER A 45 -3.57 -18.75 17.18
C SER A 45 -2.24 -19.15 17.79
N LYS A 46 -1.79 -18.39 18.77
CA LYS A 46 -0.57 -18.69 19.52
C LYS A 46 -0.63 -20.04 20.21
N GLU A 47 -1.82 -20.41 20.71
CA GLU A 47 -2.07 -21.69 21.36
C GLU A 47 -1.87 -22.85 20.38
N PHE A 48 -2.43 -22.72 19.17
CA PHE A 48 -2.25 -23.73 18.12
C PHE A 48 -0.78 -23.88 17.75
N LEU A 49 -0.07 -22.78 17.49
CA LEU A 49 1.33 -22.79 17.06
C LEU A 49 2.27 -23.35 18.14
N LYS A 50 1.96 -23.14 19.42
CA LYS A 50 2.76 -23.65 20.53
C LYS A 50 2.83 -25.19 20.55
N ASP A 51 1.74 -25.83 20.17
CA ASP A 51 1.62 -27.30 20.20
C ASP A 51 1.86 -27.95 18.83
N PHE A 52 1.95 -27.16 17.76
CA PHE A 52 2.15 -27.63 16.38
C PHE A 52 3.52 -28.27 16.17
N LYS A 53 3.53 -29.40 15.47
CA LYS A 53 4.72 -30.11 15.03
C LYS A 53 4.72 -30.27 13.52
N LEU A 54 5.88 -30.22 12.90
CA LEU A 54 6.03 -30.49 11.47
C LEU A 54 5.38 -31.84 11.11
N GLY A 55 4.45 -31.78 10.16
CA GLY A 55 3.65 -32.95 9.73
C GLY A 55 2.25 -33.03 10.33
N ASP A 56 1.96 -32.23 11.35
CA ASP A 56 0.58 -32.12 11.84
C ASP A 56 -0.33 -31.49 10.78
N PRO A 57 -1.60 -31.90 10.70
CA PRO A 57 -2.56 -31.27 9.80
C PRO A 57 -2.91 -29.87 10.29
N PHE A 58 -3.09 -28.94 9.35
CA PHE A 58 -3.53 -27.58 9.64
C PHE A 58 -4.44 -27.06 8.53
N GLU A 59 -5.30 -26.13 8.91
CA GLU A 59 -6.15 -25.41 7.99
C GLU A 59 -5.51 -24.08 7.59
N ARG A 60 -5.80 -23.63 6.38
CA ARG A 60 -5.36 -22.35 5.86
C ARG A 60 -6.57 -21.45 5.66
N GLN A 61 -6.48 -20.26 6.22
CA GLN A 61 -7.51 -19.25 6.05
C GLN A 61 -6.93 -17.97 5.45
N VAL A 62 -7.69 -17.34 4.59
CA VAL A 62 -7.34 -16.09 3.90
C VAL A 62 -8.33 -15.01 4.33
N LYS A 63 -7.80 -13.84 4.66
CA LYS A 63 -8.57 -12.61 4.83
C LYS A 63 -8.50 -11.80 3.54
N LEU A 64 -9.64 -11.41 3.02
CA LEU A 64 -9.81 -10.43 1.96
C LEU A 64 -10.41 -9.17 2.55
N VAL A 65 -9.86 -8.03 2.20
CA VAL A 65 -10.47 -6.72 2.49
C VAL A 65 -10.73 -6.04 1.16
N GLY A 66 -11.94 -5.55 0.97
CA GLY A 66 -12.30 -4.97 -0.31
C GLY A 66 -13.58 -4.15 -0.27
N ARG A 67 -14.03 -3.75 -1.44
CA ARG A 67 -15.31 -3.08 -1.68
C ARG A 67 -15.96 -3.63 -2.94
N ASP A 68 -17.28 -3.50 -3.00
CA ASP A 68 -18.12 -3.80 -4.17
C ASP A 68 -19.12 -2.66 -4.39
N SER A 69 -19.97 -2.75 -5.41
CA SER A 69 -20.94 -1.70 -5.74
C SER A 69 -22.20 -1.73 -4.86
N SER A 70 -22.40 -2.77 -4.08
CA SER A 70 -23.63 -2.97 -3.28
C SER A 70 -23.64 -2.19 -1.97
N PHE A 71 -22.49 -1.59 -1.59
CA PHE A 71 -22.32 -0.95 -0.30
C PHE A 71 -21.25 0.17 -0.35
N ASP A 72 -21.54 1.34 0.19
CA ASP A 72 -20.62 2.49 0.19
C ASP A 72 -19.35 2.27 1.01
N GLY A 73 -19.39 1.38 2.00
CA GLY A 73 -18.24 1.00 2.83
C GLY A 73 -17.46 -0.18 2.25
N GLY A 74 -16.61 -0.75 3.10
CA GLY A 74 -15.85 -1.95 2.76
C GLY A 74 -16.44 -3.24 3.32
N PHE A 75 -15.81 -4.34 2.97
CA PHE A 75 -16.07 -5.64 3.58
C PHE A 75 -14.75 -6.28 4.05
N GLU A 76 -14.86 -7.14 5.06
CA GLU A 76 -13.86 -8.15 5.38
C GLU A 76 -14.44 -9.52 5.10
N ALA A 77 -13.71 -10.36 4.39
CA ALA A 77 -14.09 -11.74 4.13
C ALA A 77 -13.02 -12.68 4.67
N LYS A 78 -13.44 -13.73 5.39
CA LYS A 78 -12.57 -14.82 5.82
C LYS A 78 -12.95 -16.08 5.07
N ILE A 79 -11.97 -16.68 4.44
CA ILE A 79 -12.12 -17.86 3.60
C ILE A 79 -11.27 -18.99 4.17
N ASN A 80 -11.88 -20.11 4.49
CA ASN A 80 -11.15 -21.33 4.78
C ASN A 80 -10.92 -22.10 3.46
N LEU A 81 -9.66 -22.26 3.08
CA LEU A 81 -9.30 -22.87 1.80
C LEU A 81 -9.56 -24.39 1.77
N SER A 82 -9.50 -25.06 2.94
CA SER A 82 -9.65 -26.51 3.04
C SER A 82 -11.07 -26.97 2.78
N ASN A 83 -12.04 -26.30 3.39
CA ASN A 83 -13.47 -26.64 3.28
C ASN A 83 -14.26 -25.67 2.39
N LYS A 84 -13.59 -24.64 1.83
CA LYS A 84 -14.17 -23.62 0.94
C LYS A 84 -15.33 -22.83 1.58
N THR A 85 -15.30 -22.66 2.89
CA THR A 85 -16.29 -21.80 3.56
C THR A 85 -15.89 -20.35 3.48
N LEU A 86 -16.87 -19.48 3.31
CA LEU A 86 -16.76 -18.03 3.20
C LEU A 86 -17.62 -17.36 4.25
N ASN A 87 -17.07 -16.44 5.01
CA ASN A 87 -17.78 -15.51 5.88
C ASN A 87 -17.46 -14.08 5.45
N VAL A 88 -18.47 -13.25 5.18
CA VAL A 88 -18.32 -11.85 4.78
C VAL A 88 -18.98 -10.97 5.83
N GLU A 89 -18.20 -10.00 6.33
CA GLU A 89 -18.68 -8.97 7.24
C GLU A 89 -18.59 -7.60 6.56
N ARG A 90 -19.71 -6.86 6.58
CA ARG A 90 -19.72 -5.47 6.10
C ARG A 90 -19.18 -4.56 7.18
N VAL A 91 -18.22 -3.72 6.79
CA VAL A 91 -17.68 -2.68 7.67
C VAL A 91 -18.65 -1.48 7.66
N SER A 92 -18.54 -0.58 8.63
CA SER A 92 -19.39 0.62 8.71
C SER A 92 -19.36 1.44 7.40
N ASP A 93 -20.49 2.01 7.00
CA ASP A 93 -20.66 2.89 5.81
C ASP A 93 -19.68 4.07 5.80
N SER A 94 -19.19 4.48 6.96
CA SER A 94 -18.19 5.55 7.10
C SER A 94 -16.74 5.06 7.00
N ALA A 95 -16.50 3.75 7.01
CA ALA A 95 -15.18 3.17 6.94
C ALA A 95 -14.82 2.88 5.48
N GLN A 96 -13.71 3.46 5.04
CA GLN A 96 -13.17 3.22 3.70
C GLN A 96 -11.98 2.27 3.77
N VAL A 97 -11.94 1.32 2.85
CA VAL A 97 -10.77 0.45 2.65
C VAL A 97 -9.60 1.25 2.07
N GLN A 98 -8.41 0.71 2.12
CA GLN A 98 -7.22 1.33 1.52
C GLN A 98 -7.46 1.69 0.04
N TYR A 99 -6.87 2.80 -0.41
CA TYR A 99 -6.92 3.19 -1.81
C TYR A 99 -6.09 2.24 -2.66
N THR A 100 -6.65 1.86 -3.80
CA THR A 100 -5.97 1.02 -4.78
C THR A 100 -5.24 1.87 -5.82
N VAL A 101 -4.34 1.25 -6.57
CA VAL A 101 -3.69 1.90 -7.72
C VAL A 101 -4.74 2.36 -8.75
N GLN A 102 -5.84 1.61 -8.91
CA GLN A 102 -6.93 1.99 -9.80
C GLN A 102 -7.64 3.28 -9.35
N ASP A 103 -7.86 3.46 -8.05
CA ASP A 103 -8.44 4.70 -7.51
C ASP A 103 -7.55 5.92 -7.84
N ILE A 104 -6.23 5.75 -7.70
CA ILE A 104 -5.25 6.79 -8.02
C ILE A 104 -5.33 7.17 -9.50
N PHE A 105 -5.27 6.19 -10.41
CA PHE A 105 -5.37 6.46 -11.85
C PHE A 105 -6.71 7.08 -12.24
N THR A 106 -7.81 6.61 -11.64
CA THR A 106 -9.15 7.18 -11.89
C THR A 106 -9.18 8.66 -11.48
N ALA A 107 -8.69 9.01 -10.30
CA ALA A 107 -8.64 10.40 -9.86
C ALA A 107 -7.78 11.28 -10.77
N MET A 108 -6.61 10.77 -11.20
CA MET A 108 -5.73 11.48 -12.14
C MET A 108 -6.43 11.76 -13.48
N THR A 109 -7.11 10.75 -14.02
CA THR A 109 -7.84 10.88 -15.30
C THR A 109 -8.97 11.89 -15.20
N LEU A 110 -9.82 11.74 -14.18
CA LEU A 110 -10.95 12.67 -13.94
C LEU A 110 -10.48 14.13 -13.82
N LEU A 111 -9.38 14.37 -13.10
CA LEU A 111 -8.84 15.72 -12.95
C LEU A 111 -8.28 16.25 -14.26
N LYS A 112 -7.49 15.47 -15.00
CA LYS A 112 -6.90 15.90 -16.28
C LYS A 112 -7.97 16.26 -17.32
N GLU A 113 -9.10 15.58 -17.32
CA GLU A 113 -10.21 15.80 -18.23
C GLU A 113 -11.16 16.92 -17.78
N HIS A 114 -11.09 17.34 -16.51
CA HIS A 114 -12.03 18.32 -15.98
C HIS A 114 -11.76 19.74 -16.50
N PRO A 115 -12.79 20.44 -17.05
CA PRO A 115 -12.61 21.76 -17.65
C PRO A 115 -12.04 22.83 -16.71
N ASP A 116 -12.48 22.88 -15.46
CA ASP A 116 -12.01 23.87 -14.48
C ASP A 116 -10.55 23.60 -14.10
N TYR A 117 -10.15 22.33 -14.04
CA TYR A 117 -8.77 21.96 -13.79
C TYR A 117 -7.85 22.37 -14.96
N GLN A 118 -8.29 22.10 -16.19
CA GLN A 118 -7.57 22.55 -17.40
C GLN A 118 -7.49 24.08 -17.47
N ALA A 119 -8.55 24.78 -17.10
CA ALA A 119 -8.55 26.24 -17.03
C ALA A 119 -7.58 26.79 -16.00
N ALA A 120 -7.48 26.15 -14.82
CA ALA A 120 -6.51 26.52 -13.79
C ALA A 120 -5.06 26.26 -14.25
N MET A 121 -4.80 25.16 -14.97
CA MET A 121 -3.50 24.89 -15.58
C MET A 121 -3.15 25.89 -16.66
N LYS A 122 -4.11 26.24 -17.53
CA LYS A 122 -3.94 27.24 -18.59
C LYS A 122 -3.57 28.63 -18.05
N LYS A 123 -4.15 29.07 -16.92
CA LYS A 123 -3.76 30.31 -16.23
C LYS A 123 -2.27 30.34 -15.85
N ARG A 124 -1.67 29.16 -15.64
CA ARG A 124 -0.25 28.94 -15.30
C ARG A 124 0.63 28.66 -16.51
N GLY A 125 0.08 28.86 -17.73
CA GLY A 125 0.78 28.63 -18.99
C GLY A 125 0.91 27.19 -19.43
N ILE A 126 0.20 26.25 -18.74
CA ILE A 126 0.25 24.82 -19.05
C ILE A 126 -0.99 24.46 -19.87
N THR A 127 -0.80 24.05 -21.12
CA THR A 127 -1.86 23.63 -22.05
C THR A 127 -1.84 22.14 -22.35
N ASP A 128 -0.70 21.50 -22.10
CA ASP A 128 -0.51 20.07 -22.31
C ASP A 128 -0.62 19.32 -20.96
N MET A 129 -1.71 18.59 -20.78
CA MET A 129 -1.97 17.85 -19.53
C MET A 129 -1.04 16.66 -19.33
N GLU A 130 -0.35 16.19 -20.36
CA GLU A 130 0.67 15.13 -20.19
C GLU A 130 1.92 15.66 -19.45
N LYS A 131 2.12 16.96 -19.44
CA LYS A 131 3.15 17.64 -18.66
C LYS A 131 2.76 17.86 -17.19
N VAL A 132 1.53 17.53 -16.82
CA VAL A 132 1.07 17.62 -15.43
C VAL A 132 1.09 16.25 -14.79
N GLN A 133 1.91 16.09 -13.77
CA GLN A 133 1.79 14.97 -12.85
C GLN A 133 0.84 15.37 -11.73
N ILE A 134 -0.11 14.50 -11.46
CA ILE A 134 -1.05 14.66 -10.36
C ILE A 134 -0.76 13.54 -9.36
N ASP A 135 -0.57 13.91 -8.11
CA ASP A 135 -0.45 12.97 -7.00
C ASP A 135 -1.76 13.01 -6.19
N PRO A 136 -2.65 12.02 -6.35
CA PRO A 136 -3.85 11.93 -5.56
C PRO A 136 -3.52 11.48 -4.13
N TRP A 137 -3.94 12.28 -3.17
CA TRP A 137 -3.76 12.00 -1.75
C TRP A 137 -5.10 11.73 -1.07
N PRO A 138 -5.16 10.75 -0.16
CA PRO A 138 -6.34 10.56 0.68
C PRO A 138 -6.72 11.85 1.40
N ALA A 139 -8.02 12.17 1.41
CA ALA A 139 -8.51 13.36 2.08
C ALA A 139 -8.36 13.31 3.61
N GLY A 140 -8.19 12.11 4.17
CA GLY A 140 -8.11 11.87 5.60
C GLY A 140 -9.41 12.31 6.28
N GLY A 141 -9.30 12.93 7.45
CA GLY A 141 -10.45 13.50 8.17
C GLY A 141 -10.91 14.87 7.66
N ILE A 142 -10.25 15.45 6.63
CA ILE A 142 -10.55 16.77 6.08
C ILE A 142 -11.04 16.58 4.64
N VAL A 143 -12.31 16.27 4.49
CA VAL A 143 -13.00 16.13 3.22
C VAL A 143 -13.64 17.46 2.82
N HIS A 144 -13.63 17.80 1.53
CA HIS A 144 -14.29 19.00 1.03
C HIS A 144 -15.81 18.93 1.33
N GLU A 145 -16.41 20.07 1.72
CA GLU A 145 -17.83 20.14 2.15
C GLU A 145 -18.85 19.62 1.12
N LYS A 146 -18.52 19.67 -0.17
CA LYS A 146 -19.34 19.12 -1.24
C LYS A 146 -19.31 17.61 -1.36
N ILE A 147 -18.37 16.93 -0.72
CA ILE A 147 -18.28 15.47 -0.72
C ILE A 147 -19.06 14.94 0.47
N LYS A 148 -19.99 14.05 0.21
CA LYS A 148 -20.80 13.42 1.27
C LYS A 148 -19.91 12.64 2.23
N GLN A 149 -20.22 12.74 3.52
CA GLN A 149 -19.54 11.94 4.53
C GLN A 149 -19.68 10.45 4.22
N GLY A 150 -18.57 9.71 4.31
CA GLY A 150 -18.51 8.29 3.96
C GLY A 150 -18.13 8.02 2.50
N HIS A 151 -18.21 9.02 1.61
CA HIS A 151 -17.73 8.85 0.25
C HIS A 151 -16.20 8.75 0.19
N ARG A 152 -15.72 8.04 -0.81
CA ARG A 152 -14.32 7.81 -1.08
C ARG A 152 -13.72 9.03 -1.80
N ALA A 153 -12.84 9.76 -1.15
CA ALA A 153 -12.35 11.04 -1.61
C ALA A 153 -10.83 11.13 -1.74
N LEU A 154 -10.35 11.69 -2.86
CA LEU A 154 -8.95 12.01 -3.08
C LEU A 154 -8.77 13.51 -3.37
N LYS A 155 -7.60 14.05 -2.97
CA LYS A 155 -7.14 15.40 -3.32
C LYS A 155 -6.00 15.29 -4.31
N GLY A 156 -6.11 15.93 -5.47
CA GLY A 156 -5.02 15.99 -6.45
C GLY A 156 -4.09 17.17 -6.18
N ILE A 157 -2.83 16.88 -5.92
CA ILE A 157 -1.72 17.85 -5.85
C ILE A 157 -0.94 17.76 -7.15
N SER A 158 -0.50 18.88 -7.70
CA SER A 158 -0.03 18.97 -9.06
C SER A 158 1.42 19.39 -9.15
N PHE A 159 2.15 18.80 -10.11
CA PHE A 159 3.53 19.09 -10.41
C PHE A 159 3.74 19.19 -11.92
N PHE A 160 4.68 20.00 -12.36
CA PHE A 160 4.98 20.19 -13.76
C PHE A 160 6.20 19.36 -14.20
N LYS A 161 6.11 18.72 -15.35
CA LYS A 161 7.21 18.07 -16.07
C LYS A 161 7.40 18.78 -17.39
N GLU A 162 8.58 19.26 -17.64
CA GLU A 162 8.91 19.84 -18.95
C GLU A 162 9.09 18.72 -19.97
N GLU A 163 9.77 17.64 -19.55
CA GLU A 163 9.98 16.42 -20.32
C GLU A 163 9.54 15.19 -19.51
N ALA A 164 9.28 14.08 -20.18
CA ALA A 164 8.76 12.86 -19.54
C ALA A 164 9.68 12.28 -18.44
N GLY A 165 11.01 12.48 -18.58
CA GLY A 165 12.02 12.01 -17.63
C GLY A 165 12.33 12.95 -16.46
N ASP A 166 11.71 14.13 -16.43
CA ASP A 166 11.98 15.11 -15.38
C ASP A 166 11.47 14.68 -14.01
N ASN A 167 12.19 15.11 -12.97
CA ASN A 167 11.71 15.06 -11.60
C ASN A 167 10.59 16.09 -11.39
N PRO A 168 9.32 15.69 -11.31
CA PRO A 168 8.19 16.61 -11.20
C PRO A 168 8.18 17.37 -9.86
N TYR A 169 8.70 16.75 -8.80
CA TYR A 169 8.70 17.34 -7.46
C TYR A 169 9.58 18.58 -7.33
N ALA A 170 10.46 18.83 -8.31
CA ALA A 170 11.22 20.08 -8.40
C ALA A 170 10.36 21.27 -8.85
N LYS A 171 9.20 21.02 -9.45
CA LYS A 171 8.32 22.02 -10.07
C LYS A 171 6.89 21.91 -9.58
N PRO A 172 6.60 22.17 -8.28
CA PRO A 172 5.24 22.14 -7.77
C PRO A 172 4.38 23.22 -8.45
N ILE A 173 3.13 22.85 -8.75
CA ILE A 173 2.09 23.76 -9.23
C ILE A 173 1.26 24.19 -8.02
N ASN A 174 1.63 25.30 -7.41
CA ASN A 174 0.95 25.80 -6.22
C ASN A 174 -0.42 26.39 -6.51
N GLY A 175 -1.26 26.43 -5.47
CA GLY A 175 -2.55 27.10 -5.49
C GLY A 175 -3.64 26.38 -6.27
N VAL A 176 -3.44 25.13 -6.69
CA VAL A 176 -4.49 24.31 -7.32
C VAL A 176 -4.64 23.00 -6.58
N ILE A 177 -5.86 22.71 -6.13
CA ILE A 177 -6.22 21.44 -5.51
C ILE A 177 -7.51 20.93 -6.17
N GLY A 178 -7.46 19.74 -6.74
CA GLY A 178 -8.63 19.06 -7.27
C GLY A 178 -9.22 18.09 -6.26
N HIS A 179 -10.52 18.16 -6.01
CA HIS A 179 -11.23 17.26 -5.11
C HIS A 179 -12.07 16.27 -5.92
N VAL A 180 -11.77 15.00 -5.77
CA VAL A 180 -12.42 13.92 -6.51
C VAL A 180 -13.24 13.07 -5.54
N ASP A 181 -14.50 12.86 -5.88
CA ASP A 181 -15.39 11.88 -5.27
C ASP A 181 -15.37 10.61 -6.11
N LEU A 182 -14.66 9.60 -5.64
CA LEU A 182 -14.52 8.32 -6.33
C LEU A 182 -15.79 7.46 -6.23
N THR A 183 -16.64 7.70 -5.23
CA THR A 183 -17.92 7.00 -5.10
C THR A 183 -18.86 7.42 -6.22
N LEU A 184 -18.87 8.71 -6.58
CA LEU A 184 -19.65 9.25 -7.69
C LEU A 184 -18.90 9.22 -9.02
N GLY A 185 -17.58 9.08 -9.01
CA GLY A 185 -16.74 9.11 -10.20
C GLY A 185 -16.63 10.52 -10.81
N GLU A 186 -16.60 11.56 -9.99
CA GLU A 186 -16.58 12.94 -10.46
C GLU A 186 -15.61 13.85 -9.69
N VAL A 187 -15.21 14.94 -10.35
CA VAL A 187 -14.50 16.06 -9.72
C VAL A 187 -15.54 17.02 -9.15
N VAL A 188 -15.60 17.14 -7.84
CA VAL A 188 -16.61 17.97 -7.15
C VAL A 188 -16.19 19.42 -6.99
N CYS A 189 -14.89 19.68 -6.99
CA CYS A 189 -14.35 21.03 -6.85
C CYS A 189 -12.90 21.09 -7.35
N VAL A 190 -12.57 22.22 -7.98
CA VAL A 190 -11.19 22.64 -8.23
C VAL A 190 -10.99 23.96 -7.53
N GLU A 191 -10.19 23.96 -6.47
CA GLU A 191 -9.75 25.17 -5.79
C GLU A 191 -8.63 25.81 -6.60
N ASP A 192 -8.73 27.12 -6.88
CA ASP A 192 -7.69 27.91 -7.56
C ASP A 192 -7.43 29.18 -6.75
N HIS A 193 -6.39 29.14 -5.92
CA HIS A 193 -6.02 30.20 -4.98
C HIS A 193 -5.08 31.27 -5.58
N GLY A 194 -4.94 31.29 -6.88
CA GLY A 194 -4.07 32.22 -7.58
C GLY A 194 -2.88 31.54 -8.22
N VAL A 195 -2.09 32.31 -8.93
CA VAL A 195 -0.95 31.82 -9.74
C VAL A 195 0.37 32.17 -9.07
N ASP A 196 1.06 31.17 -8.56
CA ASP A 196 2.46 31.28 -8.17
C ASP A 196 3.37 30.87 -9.35
N PRO A 197 4.53 31.50 -9.49
CA PRO A 197 5.50 31.08 -10.49
C PRO A 197 5.95 29.63 -10.28
N ILE A 198 5.92 28.83 -11.34
CA ILE A 198 6.50 27.49 -11.31
C ILE A 198 8.03 27.64 -11.26
N PRO A 199 8.73 26.95 -10.34
CA PRO A 199 10.20 27.01 -10.27
C PRO A 199 10.85 26.61 -11.60
N ASP A 200 11.85 27.37 -12.03
CA ASP A 200 12.63 27.07 -13.25
C ASP A 200 13.77 26.08 -13.02
N ALA A 201 13.98 25.64 -11.80
CA ALA A 201 15.06 24.73 -11.45
C ALA A 201 14.81 23.33 -12.05
N LYS A 202 15.85 22.80 -12.71
CA LYS A 202 15.92 21.37 -13.06
C LYS A 202 16.64 20.65 -11.93
N SER A 203 15.96 19.70 -11.29
CA SER A 203 16.49 18.93 -10.16
C SER A 203 16.33 17.43 -10.42
N ASN A 204 16.81 17.00 -11.57
CA ASN A 204 16.91 15.59 -11.91
C ASN A 204 18.09 14.96 -11.18
N TYR A 205 17.97 13.69 -10.80
CA TYR A 205 18.96 12.97 -9.99
C TYR A 205 19.89 12.07 -10.82
N ASP A 206 19.63 11.93 -12.12
CA ASP A 206 20.47 11.14 -13.01
C ASP A 206 21.85 11.82 -13.24
N ALA A 207 22.84 11.01 -13.57
CA ALA A 207 24.22 11.48 -13.75
C ALA A 207 24.37 12.51 -14.88
N ALA A 208 23.55 12.40 -15.95
CA ALA A 208 23.62 13.32 -17.09
C ALA A 208 23.11 14.72 -16.74
N SER A 209 22.22 14.84 -15.76
CA SER A 209 21.66 16.10 -15.27
C SER A 209 22.54 16.80 -14.23
N GLN A 210 23.56 16.12 -13.70
CA GLN A 210 24.44 16.67 -12.68
C GLN A 210 25.59 17.45 -13.30
N LYS A 211 25.84 18.69 -12.84
CA LYS A 211 26.97 19.52 -13.30
C LYS A 211 28.31 18.99 -12.81
N ILE A 212 28.32 18.43 -11.62
CA ILE A 212 29.51 17.91 -10.95
C ILE A 212 29.11 16.58 -10.30
N LEU A 213 29.82 15.54 -10.65
CA LEU A 213 29.76 14.27 -9.94
C LEU A 213 30.90 14.18 -8.95
N ARG A 214 30.65 13.53 -7.82
CA ARG A 214 31.70 13.19 -6.87
C ARG A 214 32.66 12.20 -7.51
N ASP A 215 33.96 12.32 -7.17
CA ASP A 215 34.96 11.32 -7.54
C ASP A 215 34.52 9.91 -7.13
N GLU A 216 34.88 8.93 -7.93
CA GLU A 216 34.58 7.55 -7.62
C GLU A 216 35.19 7.14 -6.27
N LEU A 217 34.40 6.50 -5.45
CA LEU A 217 34.91 5.89 -4.23
C LEU A 217 35.71 4.63 -4.59
N LYS A 218 36.71 4.34 -3.75
CA LYS A 218 37.37 3.03 -3.83
C LYS A 218 36.33 1.93 -3.65
N GLU A 219 36.49 0.88 -4.44
CA GLU A 219 35.60 -0.28 -4.38
C GLU A 219 35.54 -0.87 -2.95
N ILE A 220 34.32 -1.07 -2.45
CA ILE A 220 34.08 -1.79 -1.21
C ILE A 220 33.54 -3.17 -1.59
N LYS A 221 34.27 -4.22 -1.22
CA LYS A 221 33.84 -5.62 -1.42
C LYS A 221 33.43 -6.21 -0.08
N ILE A 222 32.18 -6.68 -0.02
CA ILE A 222 31.70 -7.52 1.07
C ILE A 222 31.56 -8.93 0.49
N ALA A 223 32.28 -9.88 1.03
CA ALA A 223 32.32 -11.24 0.51
C ALA A 223 32.19 -12.26 1.63
N GLN A 224 31.59 -13.40 1.31
CA GLN A 224 31.56 -14.61 2.12
C GLN A 224 32.26 -15.72 1.31
N PRO A 225 33.62 -15.80 1.30
CA PRO A 225 34.36 -16.67 0.41
C PRO A 225 34.03 -18.15 0.57
N ASP A 226 33.72 -18.57 1.80
CA ASP A 226 33.38 -19.94 2.15
C ASP A 226 31.89 -20.24 2.06
N GLY A 227 31.12 -19.36 1.48
CA GLY A 227 29.66 -19.42 1.39
C GLY A 227 28.94 -18.68 2.52
N VAL A 228 27.60 -18.71 2.47
CA VAL A 228 26.79 -18.05 3.50
C VAL A 228 26.75 -18.85 4.79
N GLY A 229 26.86 -18.18 5.94
CA GLY A 229 26.78 -18.79 7.28
C GLY A 229 25.37 -19.01 7.81
N PHE A 230 24.35 -18.85 6.98
CA PHE A 230 22.95 -19.05 7.34
C PHE A 230 22.24 -19.95 6.34
N SER A 231 21.12 -20.52 6.73
CA SER A 231 20.23 -21.25 5.84
C SER A 231 18.87 -20.57 5.75
N VAL A 232 18.24 -20.70 4.58
CA VAL A 232 16.87 -20.24 4.33
C VAL A 232 16.07 -21.41 3.80
N ASP A 233 15.04 -21.80 4.52
CA ASP A 233 14.07 -22.79 4.10
C ASP A 233 12.69 -22.14 4.05
N ARG A 234 12.20 -21.87 2.83
CA ARG A 234 10.97 -21.10 2.59
C ARG A 234 11.02 -19.74 3.28
N ASN A 235 10.23 -19.55 4.35
CA ASN A 235 10.25 -18.33 5.16
C ASN A 235 10.95 -18.48 6.51
N LYS A 236 11.64 -19.62 6.75
CA LYS A 236 12.45 -19.83 7.95
C LYS A 236 13.91 -19.51 7.66
N ILE A 237 14.52 -18.72 8.52
CA ILE A 237 15.95 -18.40 8.51
C ILE A 237 16.58 -18.99 9.76
N SER A 238 17.69 -19.71 9.59
CA SER A 238 18.49 -20.27 10.68
C SER A 238 19.91 -19.73 10.58
N TRP A 239 20.44 -19.16 11.68
CA TRP A 239 21.78 -18.59 11.74
C TRP A 239 22.34 -18.60 13.17
N GLU A 240 23.51 -19.22 13.37
CA GLU A 240 24.24 -19.21 14.65
C GLU A 240 23.34 -19.55 15.87
N GLY A 241 22.52 -20.58 15.74
CA GLY A 241 21.57 -20.99 16.78
C GLY A 241 20.27 -20.17 16.84
N TRP A 242 20.16 -19.10 16.07
CA TRP A 242 18.90 -18.36 15.88
C TRP A 242 18.04 -19.03 14.82
N ASP A 243 16.75 -19.13 15.11
CA ASP A 243 15.70 -19.45 14.16
C ASP A 243 14.65 -18.36 14.17
N VAL A 244 14.17 -17.98 12.99
CA VAL A 244 13.08 -17.01 12.83
C VAL A 244 12.32 -17.30 11.54
N ARG A 245 10.99 -17.13 11.55
CA ARG A 245 10.19 -17.05 10.33
C ARG A 245 9.93 -15.60 9.97
N VAL A 246 10.06 -15.28 8.70
CA VAL A 246 9.87 -13.94 8.18
C VAL A 246 8.71 -13.96 7.18
N SER A 247 7.76 -13.10 7.36
CA SER A 247 6.67 -12.88 6.41
C SER A 247 6.51 -11.40 6.06
N LEU A 248 5.74 -11.13 5.01
CA LEU A 248 5.35 -9.79 4.61
C LEU A 248 3.82 -9.72 4.65
N THR A 249 3.30 -8.78 5.40
CA THR A 249 1.86 -8.54 5.46
C THR A 249 1.52 -7.16 4.89
N PRO A 250 0.32 -6.99 4.30
CA PRO A 250 -0.11 -5.68 3.79
C PRO A 250 -0.22 -4.60 4.87
N ASP A 251 -0.53 -5.00 6.10
CA ASP A 251 -0.80 -4.06 7.21
C ASP A 251 0.49 -3.60 7.93
N GLU A 252 1.44 -4.51 8.10
CA GLU A 252 2.58 -4.31 9.02
C GLU A 252 3.94 -4.36 8.29
N GLY A 253 3.94 -4.73 7.00
CA GLY A 253 5.19 -4.97 6.27
C GLY A 253 5.89 -6.23 6.76
N VAL A 254 7.13 -6.13 7.18
CA VAL A 254 7.91 -7.27 7.68
C VAL A 254 7.43 -7.71 9.06
N VAL A 255 7.10 -8.99 9.17
CA VAL A 255 6.71 -9.63 10.43
C VAL A 255 7.67 -10.76 10.75
N LEU A 256 8.16 -10.79 11.98
CA LEU A 256 8.99 -11.86 12.53
C LEU A 256 8.12 -12.75 13.41
N HIS A 257 8.22 -14.06 13.18
CA HIS A 257 7.49 -15.06 13.95
C HIS A 257 8.46 -16.05 14.59
N GLU A 258 8.11 -16.55 15.75
CA GLU A 258 8.75 -17.69 16.43
C GLU A 258 10.28 -17.54 16.56
N LEU A 259 10.75 -16.32 16.88
CA LEU A 259 12.19 -16.12 17.09
C LEU A 259 12.64 -16.94 18.30
N SER A 260 13.64 -17.78 18.10
CA SER A 260 14.26 -18.59 19.13
C SER A 260 15.79 -18.56 19.04
N LEU A 261 16.45 -18.88 20.16
CA LEU A 261 17.90 -19.06 20.25
C LEU A 261 18.18 -20.37 20.94
N ASN A 262 18.86 -21.30 20.26
CA ASN A 262 19.14 -22.67 20.73
C ASN A 262 17.87 -23.32 21.28
N ASP A 263 16.79 -23.35 20.49
CA ASP A 263 15.47 -23.87 20.80
C ASP A 263 14.72 -23.15 21.95
N ARG A 264 15.31 -22.11 22.54
CA ARG A 264 14.66 -21.30 23.55
C ARG A 264 13.84 -20.20 22.90
N PRO A 265 12.50 -20.17 23.06
CA PRO A 265 11.67 -19.09 22.54
C PRO A 265 12.07 -17.73 23.12
N ILE A 266 12.26 -16.74 22.26
CA ILE A 266 12.58 -15.35 22.63
C ILE A 266 11.36 -14.48 22.45
N LEU A 267 10.70 -14.54 21.28
CA LEU A 267 9.45 -13.84 21.02
C LEU A 267 8.59 -14.67 20.07
N PHE A 268 7.28 -14.50 20.24
CA PHE A 268 6.30 -15.19 19.42
C PHE A 268 6.08 -14.48 18.07
N ARG A 269 5.84 -13.15 18.13
CA ARG A 269 5.56 -12.33 16.96
C ARG A 269 6.05 -10.92 17.20
N ALA A 270 6.68 -10.31 16.21
CA ALA A 270 7.05 -8.91 16.20
C ALA A 270 6.79 -8.31 14.83
N ALA A 271 6.17 -7.16 14.81
CA ALA A 271 5.94 -6.37 13.62
C ALA A 271 6.04 -4.89 13.97
N MET A 272 6.23 -4.06 12.95
CA MET A 272 6.21 -2.63 13.13
C MET A 272 4.78 -2.14 12.91
N SER A 273 4.07 -1.88 14.01
CA SER A 273 2.66 -1.49 13.98
C SER A 273 2.43 -0.02 13.64
N ASP A 274 3.45 0.82 13.78
CA ASP A 274 3.38 2.26 13.51
C ASP A 274 4.73 2.80 13.06
N LEU A 275 4.78 3.39 11.87
CA LEU A 275 5.94 4.07 11.28
C LEU A 275 5.77 5.59 11.27
N SER A 276 4.72 6.10 11.92
CA SER A 276 4.32 7.49 11.80
C SER A 276 5.25 8.43 12.54
N LEU A 277 5.61 9.52 11.90
CA LEU A 277 6.29 10.68 12.51
C LEU A 277 5.36 11.47 13.46
N ILE A 278 4.10 11.11 13.57
CA ILE A 278 3.11 11.82 14.38
C ILE A 278 3.52 11.87 15.85
N HIS A 279 4.13 10.82 16.34
CA HIS A 279 4.63 10.74 17.72
C HIS A 279 5.91 11.55 17.95
N ILE A 280 6.61 11.93 16.89
CA ILE A 280 7.80 12.78 16.96
C ILE A 280 7.40 14.27 17.01
N SER A 281 6.29 14.66 16.40
CA SER A 281 5.84 16.06 16.38
C SER A 281 5.08 16.48 17.63
N GLU A 282 4.48 15.56 18.37
CA GLU A 282 3.73 15.82 19.62
C GLU A 282 4.59 16.43 20.73
N PRO A 283 5.80 15.92 21.05
CA PRO A 283 6.61 16.47 22.14
C PRO A 283 7.01 17.93 21.95
N THR A 284 7.17 18.39 20.71
CA THR A 284 7.57 19.78 20.44
C THR A 284 6.47 20.80 20.71
N ARG A 285 5.21 20.40 20.74
CA ARG A 285 4.09 21.29 21.13
C ARG A 285 4.01 21.55 22.63
N ARG A 286 4.56 20.65 23.48
CA ARG A 286 4.51 20.77 24.94
C ARG A 286 5.56 21.73 25.52
N TYR A 287 6.53 22.17 24.74
CA TYR A 287 7.64 23.02 25.15
C TYR A 287 7.62 24.43 24.53
N ARG A 288 6.47 24.86 23.99
CA ARG A 288 6.27 26.23 23.52
C ARG A 288 5.28 27.00 24.37
#